data_75b6ddfd04f2334ccb398580f6e6e4a2
#
_entry.id   75b6ddfd04f2334ccb398580f6e6e4a2
#
_cell.length_a   1.000
_cell.length_b   1.000
_cell.length_c   1.000
_cell.angle_alpha   90.00
_cell.angle_beta   90.00
_cell.angle_gamma   90.00
#
_symmetry.space_group_name_H-M   'P 1'
#
loop_
_entity.id
_entity.type
_entity.pdbx_description
1 polymer ?
#
loop_
_entity_poly.entity_id
_entity_poly.type
_entity_poly.pdbx_seq_one_letter_code
_entity_poly.pdbx_strand_id
1 'polypeptide(L)'
;MSTLVLKGDISGFTKLQAQDQASCKILKLPNTGSFKWESYAIVLDKKNSGTTSGTFTRGSWETRDLITKTDIDNIISLSNNQFTLGAGRYLIKWSAPVYNVDGHQTRLRNMSGLTTDIIGSSESDNSRSFGAGVVTILENKTFEIQHRSETTVTDNGFGFNLDFGEDNIFTVVEVYKES
;
A
#
# COMPACT_ATOMS: atom_id res chain seq x y z
N MET A 1 17.20 -35.61 24.21
CA MET A 1 16.23 -34.88 23.34
C MET A 1 15.27 -34.12 24.24
N SER A 2 15.27 -32.80 24.19
CA SER A 2 14.37 -31.98 25.03
C SER A 2 13.12 -31.65 24.21
N THR A 3 11.96 -32.00 24.71
CA THR A 3 10.67 -31.74 24.07
C THR A 3 9.90 -30.72 24.89
N LEU A 4 9.48 -29.62 24.29
CA LEU A 4 8.55 -28.67 24.88
C LEU A 4 7.13 -29.04 24.44
N VAL A 5 6.24 -29.28 25.35
CA VAL A 5 4.81 -29.52 25.09
C VAL A 5 4.02 -28.33 25.58
N LEU A 6 3.34 -27.64 24.66
CA LEU A 6 2.41 -26.57 24.98
C LEU A 6 1.00 -27.17 25.07
N LYS A 7 0.34 -27.01 26.22
CA LYS A 7 -1.06 -27.43 26.42
C LYS A 7 -1.97 -26.20 26.26
N GLY A 8 -2.99 -26.31 25.45
CA GLY A 8 -4.10 -25.38 25.43
C GLY A 8 -5.22 -25.81 26.39
N ASP A 9 -6.03 -24.85 26.84
CA ASP A 9 -7.16 -25.08 27.76
C ASP A 9 -8.34 -25.87 27.17
N ILE A 10 -8.33 -26.09 25.87
CA ILE A 10 -9.38 -26.84 25.17
C ILE A 10 -8.69 -27.88 24.27
N SER A 11 -8.72 -29.13 24.65
CA SER A 11 -8.27 -30.33 23.91
C SER A 11 -7.41 -30.09 22.66
N GLY A 12 -6.13 -29.99 22.85
CA GLY A 12 -5.14 -29.89 21.78
C GLY A 12 -3.74 -29.64 22.36
N PHE A 13 -2.74 -30.22 21.71
CA PHE A 13 -1.34 -29.93 22.05
C PHE A 13 -0.55 -29.73 20.76
N THR A 14 0.37 -28.77 20.78
CA THR A 14 1.35 -28.59 19.71
C THR A 14 2.71 -29.04 20.23
N LYS A 15 3.32 -29.97 19.51
CA LYS A 15 4.67 -30.47 19.83
C LYS A 15 5.69 -29.76 18.94
N LEU A 16 6.59 -29.00 19.57
CA LEU A 16 7.77 -28.46 18.90
C LEU A 16 8.94 -29.42 19.14
N GLN A 17 9.52 -29.95 18.08
CA GLN A 17 10.68 -30.83 18.14
C GLN A 17 11.88 -30.15 17.49
N ALA A 18 12.96 -29.97 18.24
CA ALA A 18 14.20 -29.47 17.68
C ALA A 18 14.85 -30.55 16.81
N GLN A 19 15.34 -30.19 15.62
CA GLN A 19 16.17 -31.06 14.82
C GLN A 19 17.61 -31.10 15.37
N ASP A 20 18.30 -32.22 15.22
CA ASP A 20 19.60 -32.50 15.81
C ASP A 20 20.78 -31.62 15.30
N GLN A 21 20.55 -30.70 14.42
CA GLN A 21 21.56 -29.76 13.91
C GLN A 21 21.05 -28.31 13.93
N ALA A 22 20.59 -27.83 15.06
CA ALA A 22 20.13 -26.46 15.20
C ALA A 22 21.29 -25.50 15.49
N SER A 23 21.67 -24.70 14.51
CA SER A 23 22.15 -23.36 14.83
C SER A 23 21.06 -22.68 15.66
N CYS A 24 21.43 -22.05 16.77
CA CYS A 24 20.51 -21.47 17.74
C CYS A 24 19.52 -20.50 17.08
N LYS A 25 18.35 -20.98 16.69
CA LYS A 25 17.24 -20.15 16.19
C LYS A 25 16.26 -19.92 17.33
N ILE A 26 16.12 -18.68 17.72
CA ILE A 26 15.15 -18.28 18.75
C ILE A 26 13.79 -18.12 18.05
N LEU A 27 12.85 -19.02 18.37
CA LEU A 27 11.45 -18.81 18.02
C LEU A 27 10.84 -17.88 19.06
N LYS A 28 10.60 -16.63 18.69
CA LYS A 28 9.85 -15.69 19.54
C LYS A 28 8.36 -15.90 19.30
N LEU A 29 7.63 -16.32 20.32
CA LEU A 29 6.18 -16.36 20.30
C LEU A 29 5.64 -14.99 20.73
N PRO A 30 4.52 -14.50 20.10
CA PRO A 30 3.93 -13.24 20.52
C PRO A 30 3.40 -13.34 21.96
N ASN A 31 3.63 -12.29 22.75
CA ASN A 31 3.25 -12.24 24.18
C ASN A 31 1.73 -12.30 24.42
N THR A 32 0.91 -12.16 23.42
CA THR A 32 -0.56 -12.03 23.53
C THR A 32 -1.34 -13.23 23.01
N GLY A 33 -0.67 -14.32 22.64
CA GLY A 33 -1.34 -15.55 22.17
C GLY A 33 -2.17 -15.42 20.89
N SER A 34 -2.17 -14.27 20.21
CA SER A 34 -2.80 -14.06 18.92
C SER A 34 -1.76 -13.77 17.85
N PHE A 35 -1.85 -14.45 16.71
CA PHE A 35 -1.12 -14.04 15.52
C PHE A 35 -1.75 -12.75 15.03
N LYS A 36 -1.10 -11.63 15.33
CA LYS A 36 -1.48 -10.33 14.77
C LYS A 36 -0.96 -10.27 13.31
N TRP A 37 -1.78 -9.75 12.42
CA TRP A 37 -1.27 -9.31 11.11
C TRP A 37 -0.06 -8.40 11.34
N GLU A 38 0.97 -8.56 10.52
CA GLU A 38 2.10 -7.62 10.53
C GLU A 38 1.60 -6.18 10.40
N SER A 39 2.38 -5.22 10.85
CA SER A 39 1.98 -3.81 10.79
C SER A 39 1.66 -3.39 9.36
N TYR A 40 0.47 -2.86 9.15
CA TYR A 40 0.02 -2.41 7.83
C TYR A 40 -0.67 -1.05 7.91
N ALA A 41 -0.66 -0.35 6.79
CA ALA A 41 -1.45 0.85 6.59
C ALA A 41 -2.17 0.81 5.24
N ILE A 42 -3.36 1.41 5.20
CA ILE A 42 -4.13 1.63 3.97
C ILE A 42 -4.33 3.11 3.81
N VAL A 43 -3.99 3.64 2.64
CA VAL A 43 -4.17 5.06 2.28
C VAL A 43 -5.08 5.15 1.06
N LEU A 44 -6.03 6.05 1.13
CA LEU A 44 -7.10 6.18 0.13
C LEU A 44 -7.22 7.59 -0.41
N ASP A 45 -7.48 7.69 -1.71
CA ASP A 45 -8.20 8.81 -2.29
C ASP A 45 -9.70 8.53 -2.15
N LYS A 46 -10.28 9.07 -1.08
CA LYS A 46 -11.68 8.90 -0.72
C LYS A 46 -12.41 10.24 -0.82
N LYS A 47 -13.43 10.32 -1.66
CA LYS A 47 -14.23 11.53 -1.86
C LYS A 47 -15.71 11.24 -1.67
N ASN A 48 -16.47 12.25 -1.23
CA ASN A 48 -17.91 12.12 -1.05
C ASN A 48 -18.61 11.74 -2.36
N SER A 49 -19.78 11.10 -2.26
CA SER A 49 -20.64 10.78 -3.39
C SER A 49 -20.83 11.99 -4.33
N GLY A 50 -20.78 11.76 -5.62
CA GLY A 50 -20.92 12.81 -6.64
C GLY A 50 -19.74 13.77 -6.81
N THR A 51 -18.69 13.68 -5.96
CA THR A 51 -17.50 14.53 -6.08
C THR A 51 -16.61 14.04 -7.20
N THR A 52 -16.17 14.97 -8.08
CA THR A 52 -15.28 14.65 -9.20
C THR A 52 -13.91 14.14 -8.73
N SER A 53 -13.30 13.26 -9.51
CA SER A 53 -11.98 12.72 -9.21
C SER A 53 -10.84 13.70 -9.51
N GLY A 54 -11.11 14.72 -10.32
CA GLY A 54 -10.16 15.74 -10.75
C GLY A 54 -9.76 15.63 -12.21
N THR A 55 -9.21 16.71 -12.72
CA THR A 55 -8.69 16.79 -14.09
C THR A 55 -7.36 16.07 -14.18
N PHE A 56 -7.24 15.16 -15.15
CA PHE A 56 -5.98 14.51 -15.48
C PHE A 56 -5.41 15.11 -16.77
N THR A 57 -4.27 15.78 -16.65
CA THR A 57 -3.61 16.45 -17.77
C THR A 57 -2.58 15.51 -18.42
N ARG A 58 -2.66 15.35 -19.73
CA ARG A 58 -1.75 14.49 -20.48
C ARG A 58 -0.29 14.95 -20.40
N GLY A 59 0.62 13.99 -20.53
CA GLY A 59 2.04 14.23 -20.83
C GLY A 59 2.92 14.44 -19.61
N SER A 60 2.39 14.87 -18.45
CA SER A 60 3.12 14.97 -17.19
C SER A 60 2.83 13.80 -16.25
N TRP A 61 3.74 13.57 -15.30
CA TRP A 61 3.46 12.73 -14.15
C TRP A 61 2.74 13.58 -13.11
N GLU A 62 1.49 13.22 -12.80
CA GLU A 62 0.67 13.90 -11.81
C GLU A 62 0.53 13.07 -10.54
N THR A 63 0.57 13.73 -9.39
CA THR A 63 0.43 13.09 -8.08
C THR A 63 -1.04 12.71 -7.86
N ARG A 64 -1.29 11.47 -7.46
CA ARG A 64 -2.61 10.99 -7.05
C ARG A 64 -2.98 11.54 -5.69
N ASP A 65 -4.22 11.91 -5.52
CA ASP A 65 -4.75 12.27 -4.21
C ASP A 65 -4.65 11.07 -3.25
N LEU A 66 -4.22 11.36 -2.03
CA LEU A 66 -4.16 10.42 -0.91
C LEU A 66 -4.57 11.20 0.34
N ILE A 67 -5.81 11.00 0.80
CA ILE A 67 -6.46 11.89 1.76
C ILE A 67 -6.73 11.21 3.10
N THR A 68 -7.10 9.92 3.06
CA THR A 68 -7.52 9.17 4.25
C THR A 68 -6.57 8.02 4.52
N LYS A 69 -6.28 7.75 5.79
CA LYS A 69 -5.47 6.60 6.18
C LYS A 69 -6.12 5.76 7.28
N THR A 70 -5.91 4.46 7.21
CA THR A 70 -6.07 3.51 8.32
C THR A 70 -4.68 2.97 8.64
N ASP A 71 -4.18 3.23 9.85
CA ASP A 71 -2.80 2.95 10.24
C ASP A 71 -2.74 2.81 11.76
N ILE A 72 -3.09 1.63 12.26
CA ILE A 72 -3.21 1.34 13.69
C ILE A 72 -1.84 1.37 14.39
N ASP A 73 -0.81 0.92 13.69
CA ASP A 73 0.55 0.80 14.24
C ASP A 73 1.42 2.04 13.98
N ASN A 74 0.85 3.11 13.37
CA ASN A 74 1.53 4.36 13.03
C ASN A 74 2.82 4.15 12.22
N ILE A 75 2.76 3.27 11.21
CA ILE A 75 3.91 2.99 10.34
C ILE A 75 4.13 4.04 9.26
N ILE A 76 3.13 4.92 9.02
CA ILE A 76 3.21 5.99 8.02
C ILE A 76 2.79 7.34 8.62
N SER A 77 3.32 8.43 8.09
CA SER A 77 2.69 9.74 8.17
C SER A 77 2.18 10.18 6.81
N LEU A 78 1.00 10.82 6.75
CA LEU A 78 0.34 11.25 5.53
C LEU A 78 0.18 12.77 5.53
N SER A 79 0.67 13.44 4.49
CA SER A 79 0.55 14.89 4.30
C SER A 79 0.72 15.24 2.82
N ASN A 80 -0.09 16.16 2.29
CA ASN A 80 0.02 16.68 0.92
C ASN A 80 0.05 15.57 -0.15
N ASN A 81 -0.84 14.60 -0.06
CA ASN A 81 -0.90 13.44 -0.97
C ASN A 81 0.35 12.55 -0.98
N GLN A 82 1.20 12.70 0.03
CA GLN A 82 2.45 11.97 0.20
C GLN A 82 2.44 11.20 1.51
N PHE A 83 3.05 10.02 1.50
CA PHE A 83 3.23 9.22 2.71
C PHE A 83 4.73 9.02 3.00
N THR A 84 5.08 9.17 4.28
CA THR A 84 6.46 9.00 4.76
C THR A 84 6.57 7.72 5.56
N LEU A 85 7.58 6.92 5.26
CA LEU A 85 7.95 5.68 5.94
C LEU A 85 9.25 5.87 6.71
N GLY A 86 9.35 5.29 7.91
CA GLY A 86 10.60 5.18 8.65
C GLY A 86 11.53 4.10 8.09
N ALA A 87 12.71 3.94 8.68
CA ALA A 87 13.61 2.84 8.30
C ALA A 87 12.91 1.48 8.43
N GLY A 88 13.15 0.60 7.45
CA GLY A 88 12.52 -0.73 7.40
C GLY A 88 12.44 -1.29 5.99
N ARG A 89 11.83 -2.46 5.89
CA ARG A 89 11.50 -3.11 4.62
C ARG A 89 9.99 -3.20 4.50
N TYR A 90 9.46 -2.79 3.33
CA TYR A 90 8.03 -2.63 3.11
C TYR A 90 7.62 -3.26 1.78
N LEU A 91 6.53 -4.03 1.79
CA LEU A 91 5.77 -4.34 0.59
C LEU A 91 4.74 -3.23 0.38
N ILE A 92 4.81 -2.54 -0.75
CA ILE A 92 3.87 -1.50 -1.15
C ILE A 92 3.10 -1.98 -2.36
N LYS A 93 1.77 -1.86 -2.30
CA LYS A 93 0.86 -2.16 -3.41
C LYS A 93 -0.04 -0.97 -3.63
N TRP A 94 -0.49 -0.76 -4.86
CA TRP A 94 -1.51 0.25 -5.14
C TRP A 94 -2.37 -0.13 -6.34
N SER A 95 -3.54 0.50 -6.41
CA SER A 95 -4.37 0.54 -7.59
C SER A 95 -4.93 1.94 -7.79
N ALA A 96 -4.87 2.46 -9.01
CA ALA A 96 -5.31 3.80 -9.36
C ALA A 96 -6.14 3.77 -10.64
N PRO A 97 -7.43 4.14 -10.58
CA PRO A 97 -8.31 4.15 -11.75
C PRO A 97 -8.04 5.36 -12.64
N VAL A 98 -8.54 5.28 -13.85
CA VAL A 98 -8.71 6.39 -14.77
C VAL A 98 -10.06 6.30 -15.47
N TYR A 99 -10.43 7.38 -16.13
CA TYR A 99 -11.61 7.43 -17.00
C TYR A 99 -11.26 8.16 -18.29
N ASN A 100 -11.39 7.44 -19.42
CA ASN A 100 -11.30 7.95 -20.80
C ASN A 100 -10.00 8.70 -21.15
N VAL A 101 -8.84 8.19 -20.69
CA VAL A 101 -7.53 8.87 -20.80
C VAL A 101 -6.55 8.22 -21.80
N ASP A 102 -7.01 7.22 -22.57
CA ASP A 102 -6.18 6.38 -23.44
C ASP A 102 -5.07 5.64 -22.66
N GLY A 103 -3.87 5.55 -23.21
CA GLY A 103 -2.75 4.90 -22.53
C GLY A 103 -2.35 5.60 -21.23
N HIS A 104 -2.13 4.83 -20.16
CA HIS A 104 -1.73 5.37 -18.87
C HIS A 104 -0.87 4.41 -18.07
N GLN A 105 -0.10 4.95 -17.13
CA GLN A 105 0.78 4.17 -16.26
C GLN A 105 1.01 4.89 -14.93
N THR A 106 1.10 4.13 -13.84
CA THR A 106 1.47 4.65 -12.53
C THR A 106 2.92 4.34 -12.16
N ARG A 107 3.42 5.02 -11.13
CA ARG A 107 4.68 4.68 -10.46
C ARG A 107 4.66 5.08 -8.99
N LEU A 108 5.46 4.39 -8.19
CA LEU A 108 5.85 4.86 -6.86
C LEU A 108 7.06 5.78 -7.02
N ARG A 109 6.88 7.05 -6.68
CA ARG A 109 7.93 8.08 -6.72
C ARG A 109 8.46 8.30 -5.32
N ASN A 110 9.77 8.13 -5.15
CA ASN A 110 10.49 8.52 -3.96
C ASN A 110 10.83 10.01 -4.04
N MET A 111 10.17 10.82 -3.24
CA MET A 111 10.33 12.27 -3.25
C MET A 111 11.61 12.72 -2.54
N SER A 112 12.11 11.94 -1.59
CA SER A 112 13.37 12.22 -0.91
C SER A 112 14.60 12.00 -1.80
N GLY A 113 14.55 11.03 -2.71
CA GLY A 113 15.64 10.70 -3.64
C GLY A 113 15.38 11.13 -5.09
N LEU A 114 14.17 11.63 -5.39
CA LEU A 114 13.71 11.96 -6.74
C LEU A 114 13.86 10.79 -7.73
N THR A 115 13.63 9.56 -7.27
CA THR A 115 13.74 8.33 -8.06
C THR A 115 12.36 7.68 -8.28
N THR A 116 12.24 6.86 -9.31
CA THR A 116 11.12 5.93 -9.46
C THR A 116 11.55 4.60 -8.87
N ASP A 117 10.94 4.22 -7.76
CA ASP A 117 11.35 3.00 -7.04
C ASP A 117 10.57 1.78 -7.51
N ILE A 118 9.30 1.94 -7.92
CA ILE A 118 8.49 0.87 -8.49
C ILE A 118 7.67 1.43 -9.66
N ILE A 119 7.57 0.66 -10.74
CA ILE A 119 6.73 0.99 -11.92
C ILE A 119 5.46 0.15 -11.82
N GLY A 120 4.31 0.78 -12.06
CA GLY A 120 3.02 0.12 -12.17
C GLY A 120 2.72 -0.39 -13.58
N SER A 121 1.62 -1.12 -13.73
CA SER A 121 1.17 -1.62 -15.01
C SER A 121 0.87 -0.50 -15.99
N SER A 122 1.18 -0.75 -17.28
CA SER A 122 0.70 0.06 -18.39
C SER A 122 -0.67 -0.45 -18.79
N GLU A 123 -1.64 0.45 -18.89
CA GLU A 123 -3.03 0.14 -19.14
C GLU A 123 -3.61 1.13 -20.17
N SER A 124 -4.83 0.91 -20.59
CA SER A 124 -5.57 1.81 -21.47
C SER A 124 -7.01 2.04 -21.02
N ASP A 125 -7.60 3.14 -21.48
CA ASP A 125 -9.01 3.51 -21.30
C ASP A 125 -9.49 3.55 -19.84
N ASN A 126 -10.66 2.93 -19.58
CA ASN A 126 -11.36 2.95 -18.30
C ASN A 126 -10.88 1.81 -17.40
N SER A 127 -9.60 1.75 -17.11
CA SER A 127 -8.99 0.68 -16.34
C SER A 127 -8.33 1.18 -15.05
N ARG A 128 -7.62 0.31 -14.36
CA ARG A 128 -6.81 0.64 -13.19
C ARG A 128 -5.37 0.21 -13.44
N SER A 129 -4.44 1.13 -13.24
CA SER A 129 -3.03 0.77 -13.14
C SER A 129 -2.73 0.23 -11.75
N PHE A 130 -2.04 -0.89 -11.69
CA PHE A 130 -1.63 -1.56 -10.46
C PHE A 130 -0.12 -1.51 -10.32
N GLY A 131 0.35 -1.43 -9.09
CA GLY A 131 1.75 -1.62 -8.80
C GLY A 131 1.96 -2.40 -7.52
N ALA A 132 3.05 -3.14 -7.46
CA ALA A 132 3.47 -3.86 -6.28
C ALA A 132 4.99 -4.02 -6.29
N GLY A 133 5.62 -3.83 -5.13
CA GLY A 133 7.04 -4.05 -4.99
C GLY A 133 7.53 -3.86 -3.57
N VAL A 134 8.75 -4.25 -3.34
CA VAL A 134 9.40 -4.15 -2.03
C VAL A 134 10.41 -3.00 -2.07
N VAL A 135 10.35 -2.13 -1.06
CA VAL A 135 11.36 -1.10 -0.80
C VAL A 135 12.06 -1.38 0.52
N THR A 136 13.38 -1.17 0.54
CA THR A 136 14.18 -1.19 1.77
C THR A 136 14.77 0.19 1.98
N ILE A 137 14.46 0.81 3.10
CA ILE A 137 14.86 2.18 3.42
C ILE A 137 15.60 2.23 4.75
N LEU A 138 16.66 3.03 4.82
CA LEU A 138 17.54 3.12 5.99
C LEU A 138 17.25 4.33 6.88
N GLU A 139 16.47 5.28 6.38
CA GLU A 139 16.06 6.51 7.05
C GLU A 139 14.65 6.91 6.57
N ASN A 140 14.06 7.96 7.13
CA ASN A 140 12.74 8.42 6.67
C ASN A 140 12.77 8.80 5.19
N LYS A 141 11.85 8.22 4.42
CA LYS A 141 11.64 8.54 2.99
C LYS A 141 10.18 8.86 2.73
N THR A 142 9.95 9.86 1.89
CA THR A 142 8.63 10.30 1.46
C THR A 142 8.34 9.80 0.06
N PHE A 143 7.14 9.28 -0.13
CA PHE A 143 6.67 8.68 -1.38
C PHE A 143 5.33 9.27 -1.81
N GLU A 144 5.07 9.21 -3.10
CA GLU A 144 3.77 9.48 -3.70
C GLU A 144 3.47 8.50 -4.83
N ILE A 145 2.20 8.31 -5.14
CA ILE A 145 1.79 7.62 -6.36
C ILE A 145 1.63 8.67 -7.46
N GLN A 146 2.42 8.53 -8.50
CA GLN A 146 2.29 9.35 -9.70
C GLN A 146 1.64 8.57 -10.83
N HIS A 147 0.88 9.27 -11.64
CA HIS A 147 0.14 8.74 -12.78
C HIS A 147 0.39 9.61 -14.01
N ARG A 148 0.56 9.01 -15.17
CA ARG A 148 0.72 9.70 -16.45
C ARG A 148 -0.26 9.13 -17.48
N SER A 149 -0.83 9.98 -18.32
CA SER A 149 -1.78 9.63 -19.36
C SER A 149 -1.42 10.23 -20.71
N GLU A 150 -2.02 9.69 -21.76
CA GLU A 150 -1.88 10.19 -23.15
C GLU A 150 -2.92 11.23 -23.50
N THR A 151 -4.09 11.23 -22.85
CA THR A 151 -5.19 12.17 -23.12
C THR A 151 -5.59 12.93 -21.86
N THR A 152 -5.90 14.24 -22.03
CA THR A 152 -6.45 15.08 -20.95
C THR A 152 -7.94 14.84 -20.82
N VAL A 153 -8.39 14.58 -19.59
CA VAL A 153 -9.82 14.50 -19.24
C VAL A 153 -10.11 15.37 -18.04
N THR A 154 -11.04 16.30 -18.22
CA THR A 154 -11.48 17.21 -17.15
C THR A 154 -12.38 16.48 -16.13
N ASP A 155 -12.32 16.92 -14.89
CA ASP A 155 -13.20 16.53 -13.77
C ASP A 155 -13.15 15.07 -13.33
N ASN A 156 -13.11 14.12 -14.26
CA ASN A 156 -13.17 12.69 -13.95
C ASN A 156 -11.99 11.87 -14.48
N GLY A 157 -10.89 12.52 -14.89
CA GLY A 157 -9.74 11.83 -15.47
C GLY A 157 -9.08 10.82 -14.54
N PHE A 158 -9.13 11.05 -13.23
CA PHE A 158 -8.60 10.15 -12.23
C PHE A 158 -9.56 9.04 -11.78
N GLY A 159 -10.66 8.83 -12.49
CA GLY A 159 -11.66 7.81 -12.24
C GLY A 159 -13.08 8.37 -12.32
N PHE A 160 -14.01 7.56 -12.78
CA PHE A 160 -15.40 7.97 -12.90
C PHE A 160 -16.06 8.10 -11.52
N ASN A 161 -16.67 9.24 -11.24
CA ASN A 161 -17.41 9.44 -10.02
C ASN A 161 -18.84 8.89 -10.14
N LEU A 162 -19.33 8.30 -9.06
CA LEU A 162 -20.69 7.80 -8.93
C LEU A 162 -21.42 8.58 -7.84
N ASP A 163 -22.72 8.78 -8.03
CA ASP A 163 -23.60 9.41 -7.05
C ASP A 163 -24.65 8.41 -6.56
N PHE A 164 -24.18 7.39 -5.83
CA PHE A 164 -25.05 6.35 -5.23
C PHE A 164 -25.32 6.58 -3.75
N GLY A 165 -24.95 7.73 -3.21
CA GLY A 165 -25.09 8.05 -1.79
C GLY A 165 -23.93 7.55 -0.92
N GLU A 166 -22.99 6.78 -1.49
CA GLU A 166 -21.79 6.28 -0.82
C GLU A 166 -20.53 6.97 -1.33
N ASP A 167 -19.49 7.04 -0.52
CA ASP A 167 -18.23 7.67 -0.88
C ASP A 167 -17.55 6.93 -2.05
N ASN A 168 -16.91 7.70 -2.94
CA ASN A 168 -16.09 7.16 -4.01
C ASN A 168 -14.67 6.90 -3.53
N ILE A 169 -14.15 5.69 -3.82
CA ILE A 169 -12.75 5.32 -3.57
C ILE A 169 -12.02 5.22 -4.92
N PHE A 170 -11.07 6.13 -5.15
CA PHE A 170 -10.28 6.14 -6.38
C PHE A 170 -8.96 5.40 -6.18
N THR A 171 -7.94 6.06 -5.65
CA THR A 171 -6.65 5.42 -5.41
C THR A 171 -6.66 4.66 -4.08
N VAL A 172 -6.09 3.47 -4.08
CA VAL A 172 -5.84 2.66 -2.88
C VAL A 172 -4.36 2.36 -2.83
N VAL A 173 -3.72 2.61 -1.70
CA VAL A 173 -2.33 2.21 -1.41
C VAL A 173 -2.33 1.34 -0.16
N GLU A 174 -1.71 0.18 -0.25
CA GLU A 174 -1.50 -0.75 0.86
C GLU A 174 -0.01 -0.81 1.18
N VAL A 175 0.34 -0.64 2.43
CA VAL A 175 1.72 -0.68 2.93
C VAL A 175 1.81 -1.72 4.03
N TYR A 176 2.70 -2.70 3.86
CA TYR A 176 2.95 -3.76 4.83
C TYR A 176 4.41 -3.67 5.28
N LYS A 177 4.64 -3.54 6.57
CA LYS A 177 5.99 -3.49 7.15
C LYS A 177 6.42 -4.88 7.54
N GLU A 178 7.61 -5.28 7.09
CA GLU A 178 8.26 -6.51 7.53
C GLU A 178 8.71 -6.36 9.00
N SER A 179 8.52 -7.40 9.80
CA SER A 179 8.88 -7.47 11.23
C SER A 179 10.40 -7.59 11.46
#